data_3cc7e3a2a50925a70d55f15614b02cf3
#
_entry.id   3cc7e3a2a50925a70d55f15614b02cf3
#
_cell.length_a   1.000
_cell.length_b   1.000
_cell.length_c   1.000
_cell.angle_alpha   90.00
_cell.angle_beta   90.00
_cell.angle_gamma   90.00
#
_symmetry.space_group_name_H-M   'P 1'
#
loop_
_entity.id
_entity.type
_entity.pdbx_description
1 polymer ?
#
loop_
_entity_poly.entity_id
_entity_poly.type
_entity_poly.pdbx_seq_one_letter_code
_entity_poly.pdbx_strand_id
1 'polypeptide(L)'
;MAPVDVYGVSYDFFRHVIARVAVPFFFVASGFFLYKKFNLYNISLDVVKKYVMKIFQLYVVWSVIYLPINFLDYSQNNRSALIDVVSYLRKFFLIGSYLHLWYLQATIVAVVLLTFLLYRCRSIRKIATLVSILYLIGVLGNSWYGLIAPVKNEFPLFAEIVKVYRMIFCSTNNGLFEGLFFVFMGMFFAHFPLSLSLKKSIVCFIVSLLLLVVEYVFVVNMKYARGYDLYFSLVPTIFFGFLIVKKCKLNNGPIYFMMRKISTLIFLSHMLIYNIVVYVMSFLNLKLGWRWESYVATVVFSVIFSISILKLSNVTFFSFLKRGF
;
A
#
# COMPACT_ATOMS: atom_id res chain seq x y z
N MET A 1 -16.61 3.78 32.94
CA MET A 1 -16.50 4.17 31.53
C MET A 1 -15.28 5.09 31.45
N ALA A 2 -14.19 4.63 30.84
CA ALA A 2 -13.06 5.52 30.53
C ALA A 2 -13.54 6.56 29.50
N PRO A 3 -13.14 7.84 29.61
CA PRO A 3 -13.49 8.84 28.62
C PRO A 3 -12.97 8.37 27.26
N VAL A 4 -13.86 8.30 26.27
CA VAL A 4 -13.50 8.01 24.89
C VAL A 4 -12.50 9.09 24.48
N ASP A 5 -11.27 8.67 24.21
CA ASP A 5 -10.22 9.59 23.75
C ASP A 5 -10.60 10.07 22.33
N VAL A 6 -11.30 11.21 22.27
CA VAL A 6 -11.81 11.80 21.03
C VAL A 6 -10.67 12.02 20.02
N TYR A 7 -9.45 12.29 20.48
CA TYR A 7 -8.26 12.43 19.64
C TYR A 7 -7.82 11.10 19.03
N GLY A 8 -7.95 9.99 19.76
CA GLY A 8 -7.68 8.65 19.24
C GLY A 8 -8.67 8.24 18.17
N VAL A 9 -9.97 8.50 18.37
CA VAL A 9 -11.02 8.17 17.39
C VAL A 9 -10.84 8.95 16.09
N SER A 10 -10.52 10.25 16.15
CA SER A 10 -10.29 11.07 14.96
C SER A 10 -9.05 10.63 14.17
N TYR A 11 -7.99 10.24 14.86
CA TYR A 11 -6.77 9.73 14.23
C TYR A 11 -7.00 8.37 13.58
N ASP A 12 -7.69 7.45 14.23
CA ASP A 12 -8.03 6.14 13.69
C ASP A 12 -8.94 6.26 12.47
N PHE A 13 -9.93 7.15 12.50
CA PHE A 13 -10.75 7.46 11.35
C PHE A 13 -9.91 7.97 10.16
N PHE A 14 -9.03 8.94 10.39
CA PHE A 14 -8.14 9.46 9.37
C PHE A 14 -7.27 8.34 8.76
N ARG A 15 -6.66 7.53 9.61
CA ARG A 15 -5.77 6.43 9.22
C ARG A 15 -6.49 5.35 8.41
N HIS A 16 -7.69 4.95 8.83
CA HIS A 16 -8.39 3.81 8.27
C HIS A 16 -9.37 4.16 7.14
N VAL A 17 -9.65 5.44 6.94
CA VAL A 17 -10.52 5.92 5.84
C VAL A 17 -9.73 6.78 4.86
N ILE A 18 -9.23 7.93 5.30
CA ILE A 18 -8.63 8.93 4.40
C ILE A 18 -7.27 8.45 3.88
N ALA A 19 -6.36 8.10 4.79
CA ALA A 19 -5.01 7.65 4.40
C ALA A 19 -5.05 6.30 3.66
N ARG A 20 -6.12 5.52 3.85
CA ARG A 20 -6.29 4.21 3.21
C ARG A 20 -6.43 4.28 1.68
N VAL A 21 -6.94 5.39 1.17
CA VAL A 21 -7.08 5.63 -0.28
C VAL A 21 -5.71 5.68 -0.99
N ALA A 22 -4.65 6.06 -0.28
CA ALA A 22 -3.34 6.33 -0.90
C ALA A 22 -2.69 5.10 -1.55
N VAL A 23 -2.62 3.97 -0.83
CA VAL A 23 -1.92 2.77 -1.32
C VAL A 23 -2.59 2.16 -2.56
N PRO A 24 -3.91 1.92 -2.58
CA PRO A 24 -4.61 1.48 -3.78
C PRO A 24 -4.47 2.46 -4.96
N PHE A 25 -4.48 3.76 -4.69
CA PHE A 25 -4.25 4.76 -5.73
C PHE A 25 -2.86 4.61 -6.37
N PHE A 26 -1.83 4.34 -5.57
CA PHE A 26 -0.49 4.09 -6.09
C PHE A 26 -0.39 2.78 -6.89
N PHE A 27 -1.11 1.73 -6.51
CA PHE A 27 -1.21 0.51 -7.32
C PHE A 27 -1.83 0.80 -8.69
N VAL A 28 -2.94 1.57 -8.72
CA VAL A 28 -3.58 1.99 -9.98
C VAL A 28 -2.62 2.82 -10.83
N ALA A 29 -1.93 3.80 -10.24
CA ALA A 29 -0.94 4.60 -10.95
C ALA A 29 0.18 3.74 -11.52
N SER A 30 0.69 2.78 -10.75
CA SER A 30 1.72 1.83 -11.18
C SER A 30 1.28 1.02 -12.39
N GLY A 31 0.08 0.45 -12.34
CA GLY A 31 -0.52 -0.26 -13.47
C GLY A 31 -0.74 0.64 -14.68
N PHE A 32 -1.31 1.84 -14.49
CA PHE A 32 -1.57 2.79 -15.57
C PHE A 32 -0.30 3.18 -16.32
N PHE A 33 0.73 3.64 -15.61
CA PHE A 33 1.96 4.12 -16.25
C PHE A 33 2.81 2.99 -16.84
N LEU A 34 2.76 1.79 -16.28
CA LEU A 34 3.47 0.65 -16.84
C LEU A 34 2.79 0.18 -18.13
N TYR A 35 1.50 -0.16 -18.05
CA TYR A 35 0.78 -0.80 -19.17
C TYR A 35 0.41 0.18 -20.29
N LYS A 36 0.43 1.50 -20.06
CA LYS A 36 0.32 2.51 -21.12
C LYS A 36 1.47 2.46 -22.13
N LYS A 37 2.60 1.84 -21.79
CA LYS A 37 3.81 1.83 -22.65
C LYS A 37 3.76 0.83 -23.79
N PHE A 38 2.79 -0.08 -23.81
CA PHE A 38 2.66 -1.13 -24.82
C PHE A 38 1.21 -1.54 -25.07
N ASN A 39 0.99 -2.26 -26.18
CA ASN A 39 -0.32 -2.82 -26.49
C ASN A 39 -0.60 -4.04 -25.60
N LEU A 40 -1.85 -4.24 -25.15
CA LEU A 40 -2.28 -5.38 -24.32
C LEU A 40 -1.97 -6.76 -24.94
N TYR A 41 -1.96 -6.84 -26.26
CA TYR A 41 -1.72 -8.09 -26.99
C TYR A 41 -0.24 -8.30 -27.36
N ASN A 42 0.60 -7.28 -27.12
CA ASN A 42 2.04 -7.36 -27.39
C ASN A 42 2.81 -6.72 -26.21
N ILE A 43 2.86 -7.45 -25.11
CA ILE A 43 3.51 -7.01 -23.86
C ILE A 43 5.01 -7.14 -23.99
N SER A 44 5.73 -6.04 -23.85
CA SER A 44 7.18 -6.03 -23.78
C SER A 44 7.67 -6.50 -22.40
N LEU A 45 8.10 -7.75 -22.33
CA LEU A 45 8.65 -8.34 -21.09
C LEU A 45 9.90 -7.58 -20.60
N ASP A 46 10.70 -7.01 -21.49
CA ASP A 46 11.86 -6.19 -21.13
C ASP A 46 11.47 -4.93 -20.38
N VAL A 47 10.39 -4.27 -20.81
CA VAL A 47 9.86 -3.08 -20.12
C VAL A 47 9.34 -3.45 -18.73
N VAL A 48 8.62 -4.57 -18.62
CA VAL A 48 8.13 -5.10 -17.34
C VAL A 48 9.30 -5.46 -16.43
N LYS A 49 10.29 -6.20 -16.94
CA LYS A 49 11.50 -6.59 -16.20
C LYS A 49 12.26 -5.37 -15.67
N LYS A 50 12.49 -4.35 -16.50
CA LYS A 50 13.15 -3.11 -16.10
C LYS A 50 12.36 -2.39 -14.98
N TYR A 51 11.04 -2.36 -15.09
CA TYR A 51 10.18 -1.75 -14.08
C TYR A 51 10.23 -2.51 -12.74
N VAL A 52 10.04 -3.84 -12.79
CA VAL A 52 10.12 -4.71 -11.62
C VAL A 52 11.49 -4.63 -10.95
N MET A 53 12.57 -4.66 -11.75
CA MET A 53 13.93 -4.57 -11.22
C MET A 53 14.19 -3.23 -10.53
N LYS A 54 13.66 -2.12 -11.06
CA LYS A 54 13.76 -0.81 -10.40
C LYS A 54 13.06 -0.79 -9.04
N ILE A 55 11.85 -1.34 -8.94
CA ILE A 55 11.12 -1.43 -7.66
C ILE A 55 11.84 -2.37 -6.70
N PHE A 56 12.36 -3.49 -7.20
CA PHE A 56 13.12 -4.45 -6.39
C PHE A 56 14.39 -3.82 -5.82
N GLN A 57 15.13 -3.04 -6.61
CA GLN A 57 16.30 -2.31 -6.13
C GLN A 57 15.94 -1.33 -5.01
N LEU A 58 14.86 -0.54 -5.18
CA LEU A 58 14.35 0.34 -4.12
C LEU A 58 13.97 -0.45 -2.86
N TYR A 59 13.28 -1.57 -3.05
CA TYR A 59 12.87 -2.43 -1.96
C TYR A 59 14.07 -2.97 -1.17
N VAL A 60 15.10 -3.48 -1.87
CA VAL A 60 16.32 -3.99 -1.23
C VAL A 60 17.06 -2.89 -0.47
N VAL A 61 17.30 -1.74 -1.11
CA VAL A 61 18.01 -0.61 -0.48
C VAL A 61 17.32 -0.20 0.83
N TRP A 62 16.01 0.01 0.79
CA TRP A 62 15.27 0.43 1.97
C TRP A 62 15.08 -0.70 2.99
N SER A 63 15.05 -1.94 2.57
CA SER A 63 15.06 -3.09 3.49
C SER A 63 16.36 -3.15 4.29
N VAL A 64 17.50 -2.84 3.66
CA VAL A 64 18.79 -2.74 4.35
C VAL A 64 18.81 -1.56 5.33
N ILE A 65 18.26 -0.40 4.94
CA ILE A 65 18.17 0.77 5.83
C ILE A 65 17.32 0.48 7.08
N TYR A 66 16.23 -0.28 6.92
CA TYR A 66 15.34 -0.66 8.04
C TYR A 66 15.82 -1.89 8.83
N LEU A 67 16.87 -2.58 8.37
CA LEU A 67 17.36 -3.79 9.02
C LEU A 67 17.72 -3.60 10.51
N PRO A 68 18.46 -2.54 10.90
CA PRO A 68 18.78 -2.32 12.31
C PRO A 68 17.53 -2.20 13.19
N ILE A 69 16.49 -1.51 12.71
CA ILE A 69 15.24 -1.31 13.46
C ILE A 69 14.52 -2.66 13.65
N ASN A 70 14.45 -3.48 12.60
CA ASN A 70 13.88 -4.83 12.72
C ASN A 70 14.61 -5.70 13.73
N PHE A 71 15.94 -5.63 13.78
CA PHE A 71 16.72 -6.41 14.75
C PHE A 71 16.56 -5.91 16.19
N LEU A 72 16.42 -4.60 16.39
CA LEU A 72 16.09 -4.05 17.72
C LEU A 72 14.72 -4.55 18.21
N ASP A 73 13.71 -4.57 17.33
CA ASP A 73 12.38 -5.10 17.65
C ASP A 73 12.44 -6.61 17.99
N TYR A 74 13.27 -7.38 17.29
CA TYR A 74 13.44 -8.82 17.55
C TYR A 74 14.19 -9.10 18.84
N SER A 75 15.24 -8.34 19.15
CA SER A 75 16.05 -8.55 20.37
C SER A 75 15.23 -8.42 21.65
N GLN A 76 14.14 -7.66 21.63
CA GLN A 76 13.22 -7.52 22.77
C GLN A 76 12.37 -8.78 23.04
N ASN A 77 12.30 -9.73 22.10
CA ASN A 77 11.41 -10.89 22.19
C ASN A 77 12.07 -12.16 22.73
N ASN A 78 13.32 -12.12 23.21
CA ASN A 78 14.08 -13.25 23.77
C ASN A 78 14.05 -14.53 22.90
N ARG A 79 14.04 -14.39 21.56
CA ARG A 79 14.04 -15.51 20.61
C ARG A 79 15.46 -15.83 20.18
N SER A 80 15.67 -17.04 19.65
CA SER A 80 16.96 -17.37 19.07
C SER A 80 17.22 -16.56 17.79
N ALA A 81 18.45 -16.14 17.57
CA ALA A 81 18.85 -15.36 16.40
C ALA A 81 18.46 -16.06 15.05
N LEU A 82 18.48 -17.39 15.02
CA LEU A 82 18.06 -18.17 13.85
C LEU A 82 16.58 -17.95 13.52
N ILE A 83 15.70 -17.96 14.53
CA ILE A 83 14.26 -17.73 14.36
C ILE A 83 14.02 -16.30 13.84
N ASP A 84 14.77 -15.33 14.31
CA ASP A 84 14.64 -13.94 13.87
C ASP A 84 15.09 -13.76 12.42
N VAL A 85 16.18 -14.39 12.00
CA VAL A 85 16.64 -14.39 10.61
C VAL A 85 15.60 -15.06 9.70
N VAL A 86 15.08 -16.23 10.06
CA VAL A 86 14.03 -16.92 9.28
C VAL A 86 12.76 -16.09 9.20
N SER A 87 12.36 -15.45 10.30
CA SER A 87 11.20 -14.55 10.35
C SER A 87 11.38 -13.33 9.45
N TYR A 88 12.59 -12.74 9.44
CA TYR A 88 12.93 -11.63 8.56
C TYR A 88 12.90 -12.03 7.09
N LEU A 89 13.51 -13.18 6.72
CA LEU A 89 13.47 -13.68 5.35
C LEU A 89 12.04 -13.95 4.88
N ARG A 90 11.21 -14.56 5.72
CA ARG A 90 9.78 -14.73 5.42
C ARG A 90 9.08 -13.40 5.17
N LYS A 91 9.29 -12.40 6.03
CA LYS A 91 8.73 -11.05 5.83
C LYS A 91 9.24 -10.44 4.54
N PHE A 92 10.53 -10.50 4.29
CA PHE A 92 11.14 -9.93 3.10
C PHE A 92 10.52 -10.47 1.80
N PHE A 93 10.31 -11.77 1.68
CA PHE A 93 9.78 -12.36 0.45
C PHE A 93 8.25 -12.33 0.35
N LEU A 94 7.51 -12.44 1.46
CA LEU A 94 6.07 -12.76 1.42
C LEU A 94 5.18 -11.62 1.92
N ILE A 95 5.68 -10.74 2.80
CA ILE A 95 4.84 -9.78 3.52
C ILE A 95 5.30 -8.34 3.27
N GLY A 96 6.61 -8.14 3.13
CA GLY A 96 7.29 -6.86 3.17
C GLY A 96 8.22 -6.77 4.37
N SER A 97 9.46 -6.32 4.15
CA SER A 97 10.52 -6.27 5.16
C SER A 97 10.27 -5.29 6.30
N TYR A 98 9.42 -4.28 6.07
CA TYR A 98 9.00 -3.30 7.07
C TYR A 98 7.58 -2.79 6.78
N LEU A 99 6.94 -2.15 7.79
CA LEU A 99 5.51 -1.80 7.84
C LEU A 99 4.92 -1.21 6.55
N HIS A 100 5.61 -0.29 5.88
CA HIS A 100 5.13 0.35 4.64
C HIS A 100 5.79 -0.23 3.39
N LEU A 101 6.93 -0.93 3.51
CA LEU A 101 7.64 -1.52 2.37
C LEU A 101 6.88 -2.69 1.73
N TRP A 102 5.85 -3.23 2.41
CA TRP A 102 4.98 -4.25 1.83
C TRP A 102 4.38 -3.83 0.49
N TYR A 103 4.11 -2.53 0.30
CA TYR A 103 3.58 -1.99 -0.96
C TYR A 103 4.53 -2.25 -2.15
N LEU A 104 5.85 -2.08 -1.95
CA LEU A 104 6.82 -2.33 -3.03
C LEU A 104 6.84 -3.81 -3.40
N GLN A 105 6.92 -4.69 -2.41
CA GLN A 105 6.85 -6.15 -2.60
C GLN A 105 5.53 -6.55 -3.27
N ALA A 106 4.41 -6.03 -2.78
CA ALA A 106 3.09 -6.28 -3.33
C ALA A 106 2.94 -5.78 -4.79
N THR A 107 3.56 -4.63 -5.12
CA THR A 107 3.58 -4.10 -6.50
C THR A 107 4.33 -5.05 -7.43
N ILE A 108 5.49 -5.59 -7.00
CA ILE A 108 6.26 -6.57 -7.77
C ILE A 108 5.40 -7.80 -8.06
N VAL A 109 4.81 -8.39 -7.01
CA VAL A 109 3.94 -9.57 -7.13
C VAL A 109 2.76 -9.29 -8.06
N ALA A 110 2.06 -8.18 -7.87
CA ALA A 110 0.90 -7.80 -8.65
C ALA A 110 1.23 -7.61 -10.15
N VAL A 111 2.33 -6.92 -10.45
CA VAL A 111 2.78 -6.68 -11.83
C VAL A 111 3.19 -7.98 -12.51
N VAL A 112 3.94 -8.83 -11.82
CA VAL A 112 4.38 -10.13 -12.37
C VAL A 112 3.17 -11.02 -12.63
N LEU A 113 2.24 -11.15 -11.66
CA LEU A 113 1.04 -11.95 -11.82
C LEU A 113 0.13 -11.42 -12.92
N LEU A 114 -0.11 -10.11 -12.99
CA LEU A 114 -0.93 -9.53 -14.04
C LEU A 114 -0.33 -9.73 -15.43
N THR A 115 0.98 -9.54 -15.55
CA THR A 115 1.69 -9.79 -16.82
C THR A 115 1.57 -11.25 -17.23
N PHE A 116 1.75 -12.19 -16.31
CA PHE A 116 1.55 -13.62 -16.55
C PHE A 116 0.12 -13.94 -17.00
N LEU A 117 -0.88 -13.38 -16.30
CA LEU A 117 -2.30 -13.58 -16.65
C LEU A 117 -2.62 -13.02 -18.05
N LEU A 118 -2.12 -11.84 -18.39
CA LEU A 118 -2.31 -11.24 -19.72
C LEU A 118 -1.63 -12.06 -20.82
N TYR A 119 -0.47 -12.65 -20.54
CA TYR A 119 0.23 -13.51 -21.48
C TYR A 119 -0.48 -14.85 -21.72
N ARG A 120 -1.01 -15.46 -20.64
CA ARG A 120 -1.65 -16.79 -20.70
C ARG A 120 -3.12 -16.74 -21.08
N CYS A 121 -3.83 -15.71 -20.63
CA CYS A 121 -5.27 -15.54 -20.82
C CYS A 121 -5.54 -14.28 -21.65
N ARG A 122 -5.87 -14.46 -22.93
CA ARG A 122 -6.17 -13.35 -23.85
C ARG A 122 -7.54 -12.68 -23.60
N SER A 123 -8.31 -13.15 -22.62
CA SER A 123 -9.63 -12.61 -22.28
C SER A 123 -9.56 -11.68 -21.06
N ILE A 124 -9.68 -10.39 -21.32
CA ILE A 124 -9.73 -9.37 -20.25
C ILE A 124 -10.89 -9.60 -19.29
N ARG A 125 -12.04 -10.11 -19.78
CA ARG A 125 -13.19 -10.42 -18.92
C ARG A 125 -12.85 -11.51 -17.90
N LYS A 126 -12.20 -12.61 -18.33
CA LYS A 126 -11.77 -13.69 -17.42
C LYS A 126 -10.78 -13.19 -16.37
N ILE A 127 -9.82 -12.34 -16.79
CA ILE A 127 -8.87 -11.73 -15.86
C ILE A 127 -9.60 -10.81 -14.88
N ALA A 128 -10.51 -9.94 -15.35
CA ALA A 128 -11.31 -9.08 -14.49
C ALA A 128 -12.11 -9.87 -13.45
N THR A 129 -12.77 -10.95 -13.87
CA THR A 129 -13.51 -11.82 -12.94
C THR A 129 -12.58 -12.44 -11.90
N LEU A 130 -11.43 -12.99 -12.31
CA LEU A 130 -10.46 -13.61 -11.39
C LEU A 130 -9.95 -12.60 -10.36
N VAL A 131 -9.47 -11.43 -10.80
CA VAL A 131 -8.91 -10.43 -9.89
C VAL A 131 -9.98 -9.84 -8.95
N SER A 132 -11.24 -9.76 -9.41
CA SER A 132 -12.38 -9.34 -8.58
C SER A 132 -12.70 -10.38 -7.51
N ILE A 133 -12.71 -11.66 -7.85
CA ILE A 133 -12.92 -12.75 -6.88
C ILE A 133 -11.79 -12.74 -5.84
N LEU A 134 -10.55 -12.59 -6.27
CA LEU A 134 -9.41 -12.51 -5.35
C LEU A 134 -9.54 -11.30 -4.41
N TYR A 135 -9.92 -10.14 -4.92
CA TYR A 135 -10.17 -8.97 -4.09
C TYR A 135 -11.29 -9.18 -3.07
N LEU A 136 -12.41 -9.81 -3.47
CA LEU A 136 -13.51 -10.15 -2.57
C LEU A 136 -13.06 -11.10 -1.45
N ILE A 137 -12.26 -12.12 -1.77
CA ILE A 137 -11.63 -13.00 -0.76
C ILE A 137 -10.74 -12.15 0.16
N GLY A 138 -10.00 -11.20 -0.38
CA GLY A 138 -9.19 -10.27 0.38
C GLY A 138 -10.00 -9.46 1.39
N VAL A 139 -11.12 -8.86 0.97
CA VAL A 139 -12.03 -8.09 1.83
C VAL A 139 -12.61 -8.96 2.94
N LEU A 140 -13.08 -10.18 2.59
CA LEU A 140 -13.60 -11.16 3.57
C LEU A 140 -12.51 -11.64 4.54
N GLY A 141 -11.26 -11.67 4.15
CA GLY A 141 -10.13 -12.01 5.03
C GLY A 141 -9.64 -10.86 5.90
N ASN A 142 -10.12 -9.63 5.69
CA ASN A 142 -9.65 -8.39 6.33
C ASN A 142 -10.79 -7.69 7.09
N SER A 143 -11.41 -6.66 6.51
CA SER A 143 -12.42 -5.82 7.16
C SER A 143 -13.75 -6.57 7.42
N TRP A 144 -14.15 -7.44 6.52
CA TRP A 144 -15.40 -8.21 6.63
C TRP A 144 -15.19 -9.65 7.16
N TYR A 145 -14.14 -9.87 7.93
CA TYR A 145 -13.81 -11.20 8.48
C TYR A 145 -14.94 -11.78 9.35
N GLY A 146 -15.71 -10.94 10.03
CA GLY A 146 -16.84 -11.38 10.84
C GLY A 146 -17.88 -12.21 10.10
N LEU A 147 -18.01 -12.03 8.77
CA LEU A 147 -18.92 -12.84 7.95
C LEU A 147 -18.43 -14.28 7.77
N ILE A 148 -17.12 -14.51 7.74
CA ILE A 148 -16.56 -15.87 7.58
C ILE A 148 -16.17 -16.53 8.89
N ALA A 149 -16.18 -15.81 9.99
CA ALA A 149 -15.85 -16.34 11.30
C ALA A 149 -16.79 -17.52 11.72
N PRO A 150 -18.14 -17.45 11.55
CA PRO A 150 -19.03 -18.57 11.81
C PRO A 150 -18.70 -19.80 10.96
N VAL A 151 -18.50 -19.61 9.65
CA VAL A 151 -18.16 -20.69 8.71
C VAL A 151 -16.90 -21.42 9.12
N LYS A 152 -15.89 -20.68 9.59
CA LYS A 152 -14.67 -21.27 10.12
C LYS A 152 -14.93 -22.19 11.32
N ASN A 153 -15.89 -21.86 12.17
CA ASN A 153 -16.20 -22.67 13.36
C ASN A 153 -16.93 -23.97 13.00
N GLU A 154 -17.70 -23.96 11.90
CA GLU A 154 -18.45 -25.11 11.42
C GLU A 154 -17.62 -26.08 10.55
N PHE A 155 -16.61 -25.56 9.84
CA PHE A 155 -15.80 -26.33 8.90
C PHE A 155 -14.33 -26.39 9.33
N PRO A 156 -13.87 -27.47 10.01
CA PRO A 156 -12.50 -27.60 10.51
C PRO A 156 -11.43 -27.49 9.42
N LEU A 157 -11.67 -28.08 8.24
CA LEU A 157 -10.74 -28.00 7.11
C LEU A 157 -10.52 -26.54 6.66
N PHE A 158 -11.61 -25.76 6.58
CA PHE A 158 -11.51 -24.34 6.23
C PHE A 158 -10.76 -23.55 7.32
N ALA A 159 -10.98 -23.90 8.60
CA ALA A 159 -10.25 -23.30 9.72
C ALA A 159 -8.73 -23.52 9.59
N GLU A 160 -8.29 -24.74 9.26
CA GLU A 160 -6.87 -25.05 9.06
C GLU A 160 -6.28 -24.35 7.84
N ILE A 161 -7.01 -24.26 6.72
CA ILE A 161 -6.58 -23.49 5.54
C ILE A 161 -6.34 -22.02 5.91
N VAL A 162 -7.28 -21.37 6.61
CA VAL A 162 -7.14 -19.98 7.05
C VAL A 162 -5.97 -19.83 8.03
N LYS A 163 -5.75 -20.78 8.91
CA LYS A 163 -4.63 -20.77 9.87
C LYS A 163 -3.29 -20.88 9.16
N VAL A 164 -3.12 -21.84 8.24
CA VAL A 164 -1.90 -22.03 7.44
C VAL A 164 -1.62 -20.79 6.59
N TYR A 165 -2.65 -20.28 5.89
CA TYR A 165 -2.51 -19.03 5.11
C TYR A 165 -1.98 -17.89 5.98
N ARG A 166 -2.55 -17.67 7.15
CA ARG A 166 -2.13 -16.60 8.06
C ARG A 166 -0.74 -16.81 8.66
N MET A 167 -0.36 -18.04 8.91
CA MET A 167 0.99 -18.36 9.37
C MET A 167 2.04 -17.95 8.33
N ILE A 168 1.71 -18.07 7.03
CA ILE A 168 2.61 -17.73 5.93
C ILE A 168 2.57 -16.25 5.60
N PHE A 169 1.37 -15.68 5.37
CA PHE A 169 1.15 -14.36 4.79
C PHE A 169 0.66 -13.28 5.77
N CYS A 170 0.35 -13.62 7.00
CA CYS A 170 -0.19 -12.76 8.06
C CYS A 170 -1.55 -12.12 7.75
N SER A 171 -1.71 -11.46 6.61
CA SER A 171 -2.90 -10.70 6.20
C SER A 171 -3.20 -10.88 4.72
N THR A 172 -4.41 -10.48 4.30
CA THR A 172 -4.84 -10.44 2.92
C THR A 172 -4.52 -9.10 2.21
N ASN A 173 -3.99 -8.09 2.92
CA ASN A 173 -3.47 -6.89 2.29
C ASN A 173 -2.07 -7.19 1.70
N ASN A 174 -2.03 -7.71 0.50
CA ASN A 174 -0.81 -8.12 -0.19
C ASN A 174 -0.95 -7.99 -1.70
N GLY A 175 0.10 -8.39 -2.43
CA GLY A 175 0.15 -8.28 -3.89
C GLY A 175 -0.88 -9.13 -4.62
N LEU A 176 -1.34 -10.25 -4.03
CA LEU A 176 -2.29 -11.15 -4.68
C LEU A 176 -3.74 -10.62 -4.58
N PHE A 177 -4.18 -10.21 -3.39
CA PHE A 177 -5.58 -9.84 -3.16
C PHE A 177 -5.83 -8.34 -3.37
N GLU A 178 -4.95 -7.47 -2.91
CA GLU A 178 -5.12 -6.02 -3.04
C GLU A 178 -4.39 -5.47 -4.28
N GLY A 179 -3.08 -5.73 -4.36
CA GLY A 179 -2.22 -5.15 -5.39
C GLY A 179 -2.64 -5.54 -6.80
N LEU A 180 -2.93 -6.82 -7.04
CA LEU A 180 -3.30 -7.36 -8.35
C LEU A 180 -4.57 -6.70 -8.90
N PHE A 181 -5.60 -6.51 -8.06
CA PHE A 181 -6.85 -5.87 -8.45
C PHE A 181 -6.62 -4.40 -8.87
N PHE A 182 -5.91 -3.62 -8.05
CA PHE A 182 -5.71 -2.21 -8.34
C PHE A 182 -4.68 -1.96 -9.46
N VAL A 183 -3.67 -2.81 -9.62
CA VAL A 183 -2.77 -2.76 -10.79
C VAL A 183 -3.53 -3.11 -12.07
N PHE A 184 -4.43 -4.11 -12.02
CA PHE A 184 -5.35 -4.41 -13.14
C PHE A 184 -6.26 -3.21 -13.46
N MET A 185 -6.83 -2.55 -12.46
CA MET A 185 -7.63 -1.33 -12.66
C MET A 185 -6.80 -0.24 -13.37
N GLY A 186 -5.53 -0.08 -13.01
CA GLY A 186 -4.62 0.86 -13.67
C GLY A 186 -4.37 0.51 -15.13
N MET A 187 -4.12 -0.76 -15.44
CA MET A 187 -4.01 -1.27 -16.80
C MET A 187 -5.32 -1.02 -17.58
N PHE A 188 -6.47 -1.27 -16.98
CA PHE A 188 -7.76 -0.99 -17.57
C PHE A 188 -7.91 0.48 -17.96
N PHE A 189 -7.56 1.42 -17.08
CA PHE A 189 -7.57 2.85 -17.39
C PHE A 189 -6.59 3.26 -18.49
N ALA A 190 -5.51 2.52 -18.69
CA ALA A 190 -4.53 2.79 -19.73
C ALA A 190 -5.04 2.46 -21.14
N HIS A 191 -5.86 1.43 -21.26
CA HIS A 191 -6.27 0.88 -22.57
C HIS A 191 -7.74 1.10 -22.92
N PHE A 192 -8.59 1.35 -21.92
CA PHE A 192 -10.02 1.52 -22.14
C PHE A 192 -10.44 2.97 -21.85
N PRO A 193 -10.88 3.71 -22.87
CA PRO A 193 -11.38 5.07 -22.70
C PRO A 193 -12.72 5.05 -21.94
N LEU A 194 -12.85 5.97 -20.98
CA LEU A 194 -14.07 6.14 -20.20
C LEU A 194 -14.63 7.55 -20.44
N SER A 195 -15.88 7.63 -20.84
CA SER A 195 -16.54 8.87 -21.29
C SER A 195 -17.32 9.64 -20.21
N LEU A 196 -17.13 9.29 -18.91
CA LEU A 196 -17.79 10.03 -17.82
C LEU A 196 -17.34 11.50 -17.77
N SER A 197 -18.27 12.44 -17.58
CA SER A 197 -17.93 13.84 -17.39
C SER A 197 -17.20 14.08 -16.06
N LEU A 198 -16.40 15.15 -15.96
CA LEU A 198 -15.68 15.48 -14.73
C LEU A 198 -16.64 15.69 -13.54
N LYS A 199 -17.77 16.42 -13.78
CA LYS A 199 -18.80 16.64 -12.75
C LYS A 199 -19.38 15.33 -12.22
N LYS A 200 -19.76 14.39 -13.11
CA LYS A 200 -20.25 13.07 -12.71
C LYS A 200 -19.20 12.27 -11.94
N SER A 201 -17.93 12.32 -12.38
CA SER A 201 -16.84 11.65 -11.68
C SER A 201 -16.64 12.18 -10.25
N ILE A 202 -16.74 13.50 -10.05
CA ILE A 202 -16.66 14.14 -8.72
C ILE A 202 -17.81 13.71 -7.82
N VAL A 203 -19.05 13.75 -8.34
CA VAL A 203 -20.23 13.31 -7.55
C VAL A 203 -20.09 11.85 -7.15
N CYS A 204 -19.75 10.96 -8.09
CA CYS A 204 -19.54 9.54 -7.78
C CYS A 204 -18.38 9.31 -6.79
N PHE A 205 -17.32 10.10 -6.87
CA PHE A 205 -16.22 10.04 -5.89
C PHE A 205 -16.68 10.42 -4.48
N ILE A 206 -17.41 11.54 -4.34
CA ILE A 206 -17.97 11.97 -3.05
C ILE A 206 -18.90 10.91 -2.47
N VAL A 207 -19.81 10.38 -3.29
CA VAL A 207 -20.74 9.32 -2.85
C VAL A 207 -19.98 8.06 -2.43
N SER A 208 -18.99 7.63 -3.20
CA SER A 208 -18.21 6.44 -2.85
C SER A 208 -17.33 6.65 -1.60
N LEU A 209 -16.84 7.88 -1.38
CA LEU A 209 -16.10 8.22 -0.15
C LEU A 209 -17.04 8.20 1.07
N LEU A 210 -18.26 8.71 0.94
CA LEU A 210 -19.28 8.61 2.01
C LEU A 210 -19.64 7.14 2.30
N LEU A 211 -19.78 6.32 1.27
CA LEU A 211 -20.01 4.88 1.44
C LEU A 211 -18.82 4.21 2.16
N LEU A 212 -17.58 4.62 1.88
CA LEU A 212 -16.40 4.12 2.59
C LEU A 212 -16.43 4.49 4.08
N VAL A 213 -16.87 5.69 4.41
CA VAL A 213 -17.08 6.10 5.81
C VAL A 213 -18.14 5.23 6.48
N VAL A 214 -19.29 5.06 5.84
CA VAL A 214 -20.39 4.23 6.38
C VAL A 214 -19.93 2.78 6.56
N GLU A 215 -19.23 2.22 5.58
CA GLU A 215 -18.68 0.86 5.66
C GLU A 215 -17.69 0.71 6.82
N TYR A 216 -16.77 1.68 6.99
CA TYR A 216 -15.83 1.68 8.12
C TYR A 216 -16.57 1.68 9.47
N VAL A 217 -17.51 2.61 9.65
CA VAL A 217 -18.30 2.72 10.89
C VAL A 217 -19.08 1.42 11.16
N PHE A 218 -19.69 0.86 10.14
CA PHE A 218 -20.42 -0.42 10.24
C PHE A 218 -19.50 -1.55 10.70
N VAL A 219 -18.37 -1.74 10.03
CA VAL A 219 -17.41 -2.81 10.30
C VAL A 219 -16.81 -2.69 11.71
N VAL A 220 -16.54 -1.45 12.17
CA VAL A 220 -16.05 -1.18 13.53
C VAL A 220 -17.11 -1.53 14.57
N ASN A 221 -18.36 -1.06 14.39
CA ASN A 221 -19.45 -1.31 15.34
C ASN A 221 -19.79 -2.79 15.45
N MET A 222 -19.79 -3.51 14.33
CA MET A 222 -20.05 -4.96 14.30
C MET A 222 -18.86 -5.80 14.76
N LYS A 223 -17.69 -5.18 15.00
CA LYS A 223 -16.43 -5.87 15.35
C LYS A 223 -16.05 -6.96 14.33
N TYR A 224 -16.34 -6.73 13.05
CA TYR A 224 -16.09 -7.69 11.99
C TYR A 224 -14.63 -7.71 11.54
N ALA A 225 -13.90 -6.61 11.72
CA ALA A 225 -12.57 -6.44 11.18
C ALA A 225 -11.51 -7.25 11.92
N ARG A 226 -10.64 -7.86 11.14
CA ARG A 226 -9.28 -8.29 11.55
C ARG A 226 -8.21 -7.29 11.15
N GLY A 227 -8.49 -6.50 10.13
CA GLY A 227 -7.69 -5.40 9.61
C GLY A 227 -8.60 -4.37 8.96
N TYR A 228 -8.10 -3.18 8.77
CA TYR A 228 -8.84 -2.06 8.19
C TYR A 228 -8.19 -1.62 6.89
N ASP A 229 -7.82 -2.58 6.05
CA ASP A 229 -7.03 -2.34 4.84
C ASP A 229 -7.86 -2.43 3.55
N LEU A 230 -8.79 -3.36 3.46
CA LEU A 230 -9.61 -3.62 2.29
C LEU A 230 -11.09 -3.40 2.59
N TYR A 231 -11.78 -2.65 1.72
CA TYR A 231 -13.20 -2.37 1.83
C TYR A 231 -13.86 -2.49 0.46
N PHE A 232 -15.15 -2.83 0.41
CA PHE A 232 -15.92 -2.85 -0.84
C PHE A 232 -15.98 -1.45 -1.48
N SER A 233 -16.27 -0.44 -0.68
CA SER A 233 -16.39 0.96 -1.12
C SER A 233 -15.06 1.58 -1.52
N LEU A 234 -13.93 0.96 -1.19
CA LEU A 234 -12.61 1.42 -1.62
C LEU A 234 -12.46 1.33 -3.15
N VAL A 235 -13.06 0.30 -3.77
CA VAL A 235 -13.01 0.10 -5.23
C VAL A 235 -13.60 1.29 -6.00
N PRO A 236 -14.87 1.68 -5.82
CA PRO A 236 -15.44 2.83 -6.50
C PRO A 236 -14.75 4.14 -6.09
N THR A 237 -14.31 4.29 -4.84
CA THR A 237 -13.57 5.48 -4.39
C THR A 237 -12.28 5.67 -5.19
N ILE A 238 -11.48 4.65 -5.32
CA ILE A 238 -10.24 4.69 -6.11
C ILE A 238 -10.53 4.86 -7.60
N PHE A 239 -11.54 4.17 -8.13
CA PHE A 239 -11.92 4.25 -9.52
C PHE A 239 -12.28 5.69 -9.93
N PHE A 240 -13.19 6.33 -9.21
CA PHE A 240 -13.61 7.69 -9.51
C PHE A 240 -12.53 8.73 -9.16
N GLY A 241 -11.79 8.53 -8.08
CA GLY A 241 -10.65 9.37 -7.72
C GLY A 241 -9.58 9.39 -8.82
N PHE A 242 -9.21 8.24 -9.36
CA PHE A 242 -8.25 8.14 -10.46
C PHE A 242 -8.79 8.76 -11.76
N LEU A 243 -10.10 8.59 -12.06
CA LEU A 243 -10.75 9.25 -13.20
C LEU A 243 -10.66 10.78 -13.12
N ILE A 244 -10.86 11.36 -11.95
CA ILE A 244 -10.73 12.81 -11.74
C ILE A 244 -9.30 13.24 -12.05
N VAL A 245 -8.30 12.59 -11.44
CA VAL A 245 -6.89 12.93 -11.65
C VAL A 245 -6.48 12.76 -13.12
N LYS A 246 -6.95 11.68 -13.80
CA LYS A 246 -6.67 11.46 -15.22
C LYS A 246 -7.21 12.58 -16.11
N LYS A 247 -8.28 13.27 -15.70
CA LYS A 247 -8.90 14.39 -16.44
C LYS A 247 -8.28 15.74 -16.12
N CYS A 248 -7.55 15.87 -15.02
CA CYS A 248 -6.83 17.09 -14.68
C CYS A 248 -5.69 17.31 -15.69
N LYS A 249 -5.78 18.41 -16.43
CA LYS A 249 -4.69 18.85 -17.31
C LYS A 249 -3.63 19.56 -16.44
N LEU A 250 -2.52 18.90 -16.21
CA LEU A 250 -1.37 19.51 -15.53
C LEU A 250 -0.35 19.91 -16.60
N ASN A 251 0.20 21.11 -16.48
CA ASN A 251 1.29 21.56 -17.34
C ASN A 251 2.55 20.74 -17.05
N ASN A 252 3.26 20.33 -18.10
CA ASN A 252 4.55 19.68 -17.94
C ASN A 252 5.59 20.70 -17.45
N GLY A 253 6.15 20.47 -16.28
CA GLY A 253 7.16 21.35 -15.70
C GLY A 253 8.16 20.60 -14.81
N PRO A 254 9.36 21.14 -14.60
CA PRO A 254 10.41 20.51 -13.78
C PRO A 254 9.95 20.29 -12.34
N ILE A 255 9.01 21.10 -11.86
CA ILE A 255 8.44 20.98 -10.49
C ILE A 255 7.75 19.64 -10.27
N TYR A 256 7.01 19.10 -11.26
CA TYR A 256 6.34 17.82 -11.12
C TYR A 256 7.32 16.64 -11.05
N PHE A 257 8.45 16.76 -11.75
CA PHE A 257 9.52 15.77 -11.67
C PHE A 257 10.16 15.77 -10.28
N MET A 258 10.38 16.95 -9.71
CA MET A 258 10.90 17.11 -8.35
C MET A 258 9.89 16.60 -7.31
N MET A 259 8.61 16.98 -7.43
CA MET A 259 7.54 16.52 -6.54
C MET A 259 7.40 14.99 -6.53
N ARG A 260 7.54 14.34 -7.69
CA ARG A 260 7.53 12.87 -7.76
C ARG A 260 8.65 12.24 -6.95
N LYS A 261 9.88 12.80 -7.03
CA LYS A 261 11.02 12.29 -6.25
C LYS A 261 10.84 12.53 -4.76
N ILE A 262 10.37 13.73 -4.38
CA ILE A 262 10.04 14.06 -2.98
C ILE A 262 9.00 13.11 -2.43
N SER A 263 7.90 12.88 -3.15
CA SER A 263 6.83 11.97 -2.74
C SER A 263 7.35 10.53 -2.56
N THR A 264 8.22 10.06 -3.46
CA THR A 264 8.85 8.73 -3.33
C THR A 264 9.72 8.66 -2.07
N LEU A 265 10.56 9.66 -1.82
CA LEU A 265 11.41 9.72 -0.64
C LEU A 265 10.60 9.81 0.65
N ILE A 266 9.56 10.66 0.70
CA ILE A 266 8.64 10.73 1.86
C ILE A 266 8.04 9.36 2.13
N PHE A 267 7.49 8.69 1.09
CA PHE A 267 6.92 7.36 1.24
C PHE A 267 7.93 6.36 1.81
N LEU A 268 9.17 6.39 1.37
CA LEU A 268 10.21 5.44 1.78
C LEU A 268 10.81 5.75 3.16
N SER A 269 10.87 7.03 3.55
CA SER A 269 11.57 7.46 4.77
C SER A 269 10.66 7.78 5.96
N HIS A 270 9.34 8.01 5.76
CA HIS A 270 8.48 8.52 6.84
C HIS A 270 8.48 7.65 8.10
N MET A 271 8.54 6.32 7.96
CA MET A 271 8.60 5.43 9.12
C MET A 271 9.95 5.48 9.84
N LEU A 272 11.06 5.71 9.12
CA LEU A 272 12.36 5.96 9.73
C LEU A 272 12.32 7.25 10.55
N ILE A 273 11.80 8.32 9.96
CA ILE A 273 11.63 9.60 10.63
C ILE A 273 10.68 9.47 11.83
N TYR A 274 9.57 8.74 11.69
CA TYR A 274 8.66 8.47 12.80
C TYR A 274 9.38 7.79 13.97
N ASN A 275 10.15 6.75 13.73
CA ASN A 275 10.91 6.07 14.79
C ASN A 275 11.91 7.00 15.47
N ILE A 276 12.60 7.85 14.70
CA ILE A 276 13.51 8.87 15.25
C ILE A 276 12.74 9.87 16.10
N VAL A 277 11.60 10.38 15.62
CA VAL A 277 10.75 11.32 16.37
C VAL A 277 10.30 10.71 17.69
N VAL A 278 9.77 9.49 17.66
CA VAL A 278 9.31 8.78 18.87
C VAL A 278 10.46 8.55 19.85
N TYR A 279 11.63 8.15 19.36
CA TYR A 279 12.82 7.93 20.20
C TYR A 279 13.27 9.24 20.89
N VAL A 280 13.39 10.34 20.13
CA VAL A 280 13.77 11.64 20.67
C VAL A 280 12.76 12.15 21.70
N MET A 281 11.47 12.00 21.42
CA MET A 281 10.42 12.42 22.33
C MET A 281 10.39 11.59 23.62
N SER A 282 10.64 10.29 23.51
CA SER A 282 10.79 9.41 24.66
C SER A 282 12.00 9.84 25.54
N PHE A 283 13.13 10.17 24.90
CA PHE A 283 14.32 10.67 25.60
C PHE A 283 14.04 11.99 26.34
N LEU A 284 13.19 12.86 25.78
CA LEU A 284 12.78 14.11 26.39
C LEU A 284 11.64 13.94 27.40
N ASN A 285 11.25 12.70 27.76
CA ASN A 285 10.12 12.38 28.64
C ASN A 285 8.76 12.95 28.18
N LEU A 286 8.62 13.22 26.88
CA LEU A 286 7.37 13.67 26.29
C LEU A 286 6.54 12.44 25.88
N LYS A 287 5.36 12.27 26.48
CA LYS A 287 4.44 11.16 26.16
C LYS A 287 3.79 11.41 24.79
N LEU A 288 4.47 11.02 23.73
CA LEU A 288 3.92 11.01 22.37
C LEU A 288 3.75 9.56 21.91
N GLY A 289 2.50 9.19 21.68
CA GLY A 289 2.14 7.92 21.02
C GLY A 289 1.78 8.14 19.54
N TRP A 290 1.00 7.23 18.95
CA TRP A 290 0.36 7.40 17.64
C TRP A 290 -0.72 8.48 17.73
N ARG A 291 -0.31 9.77 17.72
CA ARG A 291 -1.18 10.94 17.84
C ARG A 291 -0.88 11.95 16.75
N TRP A 292 -1.72 12.96 16.63
CA TRP A 292 -1.58 14.00 15.61
C TRP A 292 -0.24 14.72 15.65
N GLU A 293 0.32 14.92 16.85
CA GLU A 293 1.61 15.58 17.03
C GLU A 293 2.76 14.80 16.37
N SER A 294 2.83 13.49 16.64
CA SER A 294 3.82 12.61 16.00
C SER A 294 3.62 12.55 14.48
N TYR A 295 2.36 12.55 14.02
CA TYR A 295 2.04 12.56 12.61
C TYR A 295 2.54 13.83 11.93
N VAL A 296 2.20 15.01 12.46
CA VAL A 296 2.61 16.31 11.90
C VAL A 296 4.14 16.44 11.92
N ALA A 297 4.79 16.10 13.04
CA ALA A 297 6.25 16.11 13.13
C ALA A 297 6.88 15.18 12.07
N THR A 298 6.35 13.96 11.92
CA THR A 298 6.84 13.02 10.92
C THR A 298 6.70 13.58 9.50
N VAL A 299 5.57 14.18 9.16
CA VAL A 299 5.35 14.78 7.83
C VAL A 299 6.36 15.90 7.58
N VAL A 300 6.50 16.85 8.52
CA VAL A 300 7.41 18.00 8.37
C VAL A 300 8.86 17.52 8.22
N PHE A 301 9.33 16.65 9.11
CA PHE A 301 10.71 16.16 9.05
C PHE A 301 10.95 15.26 7.82
N SER A 302 9.97 14.49 7.36
CA SER A 302 10.09 13.71 6.12
C SER A 302 10.23 14.59 4.88
N VAL A 303 9.51 15.72 4.82
CA VAL A 303 9.67 16.70 3.73
C VAL A 303 11.06 17.33 3.77
N ILE A 304 11.51 17.80 4.94
CA ILE A 304 12.84 18.39 5.12
C ILE A 304 13.92 17.39 4.71
N PHE A 305 13.84 16.16 5.21
CA PHE A 305 14.77 15.07 4.87
C PHE A 305 14.80 14.80 3.37
N SER A 306 13.63 14.70 2.73
CA SER A 306 13.55 14.44 1.29
C SER A 306 14.17 15.55 0.44
N ILE A 307 13.94 16.82 0.80
CA ILE A 307 14.55 17.96 0.13
C ILE A 307 16.08 17.96 0.33
N SER A 308 16.55 17.65 1.54
CA SER A 308 17.97 17.56 1.86
C SER A 308 18.67 16.47 1.06
N ILE A 309 18.09 15.27 0.99
CA ILE A 309 18.62 14.15 0.18
C ILE A 309 18.69 14.53 -1.31
N LEU A 310 17.66 15.19 -1.85
CA LEU A 310 17.67 15.62 -3.25
C LEU A 310 18.76 16.66 -3.51
N LYS A 311 18.96 17.63 -2.63
CA LYS A 311 20.04 18.61 -2.77
C LYS A 311 21.42 17.93 -2.68
N LEU A 312 21.64 17.06 -1.71
CA LEU A 312 22.89 16.32 -1.54
C LEU A 312 23.18 15.41 -2.74
N SER A 313 22.15 14.73 -3.29
CA SER A 313 22.32 13.85 -4.46
C SER A 313 22.83 14.54 -5.72
N ASN A 314 22.74 15.88 -5.79
CA ASN A 314 23.29 16.68 -6.88
C ASN A 314 24.79 16.97 -6.72
N VAL A 315 25.34 16.77 -5.52
CA VAL A 315 26.78 16.83 -5.26
C VAL A 315 27.42 15.53 -5.74
N THR A 316 28.50 15.59 -6.49
CA THR A 316 29.15 14.44 -7.14
C THR A 316 29.49 13.32 -6.14
N PHE A 317 30.01 13.68 -4.97
CA PHE A 317 30.32 12.75 -3.89
C PHE A 317 29.12 11.95 -3.38
N PHE A 318 27.92 12.55 -3.36
CA PHE A 318 26.68 11.91 -2.89
C PHE A 318 25.77 11.39 -4.01
N SER A 319 26.29 11.30 -5.23
CA SER A 319 25.48 10.87 -6.40
C SER A 319 24.88 9.46 -6.26
N PHE A 320 25.47 8.59 -5.43
CA PHE A 320 24.95 7.26 -5.13
C PHE A 320 23.55 7.29 -4.47
N LEU A 321 23.20 8.37 -3.77
CA LEU A 321 21.86 8.57 -3.18
C LEU A 321 20.74 8.54 -4.22
N LYS A 322 21.04 8.83 -5.51
CA LYS A 322 20.06 8.73 -6.61
C LYS A 322 19.49 7.33 -6.79
N ARG A 323 20.15 6.31 -6.27
CA ARG A 323 19.65 4.91 -6.29
C ARG A 323 18.54 4.65 -5.27
N GLY A 324 18.36 5.53 -4.28
CA GLY A 324 17.37 5.41 -3.21
C GLY A 324 15.98 5.98 -3.55
N PHE A 325 15.77 6.51 -4.79
CA PHE A 325 14.49 7.11 -5.21
C PHE A 325 14.27 7.12 -6.74
#